data_2ce1c24848618cde504892b9ab7dae7b
#
_entry.id   2ce1c24848618cde504892b9ab7dae7b
#
_cell.length_a   1.000
_cell.length_b   1.000
_cell.length_c   1.000
_cell.angle_alpha   90.00
_cell.angle_beta   90.00
_cell.angle_gamma   90.00
#
_symmetry.space_group_name_H-M   'P 1'
#
loop_
_entity.id
_entity.type
_entity.pdbx_description
1 polymer ?
#
loop_
_entity_poly.entity_id
_entity_poly.type
_entity_poly.pdbx_seq_one_letter_code
_entity_poly.pdbx_strand_id
1 'polypeptide(L)'
;MQAFTTLTGIAAPLPKANVDTDQIIPARLLKSISRTGFGKNLFANFRYKEDGSENPDFVLNQEPYRKAEVLIAFENFGCGSSREHAPWALLDFGIRCVIAPDFADIFHNNCFKNGVLPVR
;
A
#
# COMPACT_ATOMS: atom_id res chain seq x y z
N MET A 1 -4.65 12.54 -12.09
CA MET A 1 -3.74 11.39 -12.08
C MET A 1 -2.50 11.72 -12.92
N GLN A 2 -1.35 11.42 -12.35
CA GLN A 2 -0.10 11.61 -13.07
C GLN A 2 0.11 10.48 -14.09
N ALA A 3 0.47 10.82 -15.30
CA ALA A 3 0.75 9.81 -16.32
C ALA A 3 2.07 9.11 -16.06
N PHE A 4 2.11 7.80 -16.34
CA PHE A 4 3.33 7.02 -16.28
C PHE A 4 3.93 6.90 -17.67
N THR A 5 5.18 7.32 -17.82
CA THR A 5 6.01 6.94 -18.96
C THR A 5 7.08 5.95 -18.54
N THR A 6 7.76 6.26 -17.44
CA THR A 6 8.69 5.36 -16.77
C THR A 6 8.61 5.61 -15.27
N LEU A 7 8.98 4.61 -14.49
CA LEU A 7 9.14 4.75 -13.04
C LEU A 7 10.40 4.00 -12.63
N THR A 8 11.33 4.71 -12.04
CA THR A 8 12.54 4.14 -11.46
C THR A 8 12.56 4.46 -9.97
N GLY A 9 12.69 3.44 -9.15
CA GLY A 9 12.69 3.65 -7.71
C GLY A 9 13.00 2.37 -6.96
N ILE A 10 12.95 2.43 -5.65
CA ILE A 10 13.24 1.30 -4.78
C ILE A 10 12.00 0.42 -4.71
N ALA A 11 12.18 -0.89 -4.96
CA ALA A 11 11.12 -1.88 -4.86
C ALA A 11 11.23 -2.62 -3.53
N ALA A 12 10.16 -2.64 -2.75
CA ALA A 12 10.10 -3.34 -1.48
C ALA A 12 9.35 -4.67 -1.65
N PRO A 13 9.93 -5.81 -1.22
CA PRO A 13 9.23 -7.08 -1.27
C PRO A 13 8.29 -7.22 -0.07
N LEU A 14 7.05 -7.59 -0.36
CA LEU A 14 6.07 -7.94 0.66
C LEU A 14 5.55 -9.35 0.33
N PRO A 15 6.22 -10.41 0.80
CA PRO A 15 5.92 -11.78 0.38
C PRO A 15 4.69 -12.33 1.09
N LYS A 16 3.55 -11.72 0.83
CA LYS A 16 2.26 -12.11 1.42
C LYS A 16 1.20 -12.20 0.34
N ALA A 17 0.44 -13.30 0.35
CA ALA A 17 -0.76 -13.47 -0.46
C ALA A 17 -1.97 -12.94 0.32
N ASN A 18 -3.04 -12.63 -0.40
CA ASN A 18 -4.32 -12.23 0.19
C ASN A 18 -4.21 -11.03 1.14
N VAL A 19 -3.36 -10.06 0.78
CA VAL A 19 -3.27 -8.81 1.53
C VAL A 19 -4.57 -8.05 1.33
N ASP A 20 -5.39 -7.97 2.36
CA ASP A 20 -6.69 -7.33 2.27
C ASP A 20 -6.62 -5.82 2.57
N THR A 21 -7.72 -5.13 2.25
CA THR A 21 -7.76 -3.68 2.41
C THR A 21 -7.65 -3.24 3.86
N ASP A 22 -8.10 -4.08 4.82
CA ASP A 22 -7.94 -3.77 6.24
C ASP A 22 -6.49 -3.90 6.71
N GLN A 23 -5.71 -4.78 6.09
CA GLN A 23 -4.28 -4.88 6.34
C GLN A 23 -3.54 -3.69 5.72
N ILE A 24 -3.97 -3.24 4.54
CA ILE A 24 -3.37 -2.07 3.88
C ILE A 24 -3.64 -0.82 4.71
N ILE A 25 -4.89 -0.60 5.09
CA ILE A 25 -5.24 0.49 6.00
C ILE A 25 -6.36 0.05 6.94
N PRO A 26 -6.06 -0.08 8.25
CA PRO A 26 -7.06 -0.54 9.21
C PRO A 26 -8.27 0.39 9.29
N ALA A 27 -9.45 -0.20 9.39
CA ALA A 27 -10.71 0.55 9.43
C ALA A 27 -10.75 1.56 10.58
N ARG A 28 -10.14 1.24 11.73
CA ARG A 28 -10.10 2.15 12.88
C ARG A 28 -9.39 3.47 12.59
N LEU A 29 -8.61 3.53 11.52
CA LEU A 29 -7.82 4.71 11.16
C LEU A 29 -8.47 5.53 10.02
N LEU A 30 -9.71 5.20 9.63
CA LEU A 30 -10.42 5.87 8.53
C LEU A 30 -11.29 7.03 9.02
N LYS A 31 -10.78 7.85 9.93
CA LYS A 31 -11.57 8.93 10.52
C LYS A 31 -11.45 10.25 9.78
N SER A 32 -10.45 10.39 8.92
CA SER A 32 -10.23 11.61 8.15
C SER A 32 -10.98 11.55 6.83
N ILE A 33 -11.52 12.69 6.38
CA ILE A 33 -12.09 12.84 5.05
C ILE A 33 -11.06 13.34 4.03
N SER A 34 -9.86 13.67 4.47
CA SER A 34 -8.77 14.10 3.60
C SER A 34 -8.17 12.91 2.85
N ARG A 35 -7.68 13.15 1.62
CA ARG A 35 -6.96 12.15 0.85
C ARG A 35 -5.50 12.01 1.26
N THR A 36 -5.01 12.89 2.12
CA THR A 36 -3.62 12.92 2.55
C THR A 36 -3.51 12.52 4.01
N GLY A 37 -2.29 12.20 4.45
CA GLY A 37 -2.04 11.84 5.83
C GLY A 37 -2.26 10.38 6.16
N PHE A 38 -2.65 9.56 5.18
CA PHE A 38 -2.85 8.12 5.41
C PHE A 38 -1.57 7.30 5.28
N GLY A 39 -0.50 7.87 4.74
CA GLY A 39 0.76 7.14 4.54
C GLY A 39 1.35 6.60 5.83
N LYS A 40 1.25 7.36 6.93
CA LYS A 40 1.71 6.90 8.24
C LYS A 40 0.88 5.74 8.78
N ASN A 41 -0.34 5.56 8.24
CA ASN A 41 -1.25 4.50 8.65
C ASN A 41 -1.18 3.28 7.72
N LEU A 42 -0.43 3.38 6.62
CA LEU A 42 -0.25 2.28 5.68
C LEU A 42 0.34 1.07 6.40
N PHE A 43 -0.32 -0.07 6.29
CA PHE A 43 0.10 -1.31 6.96
C PHE A 43 0.33 -1.14 8.46
N ALA A 44 -0.47 -0.30 9.12
CA ALA A 44 -0.21 0.10 10.50
C ALA A 44 -0.11 -1.10 11.47
N ASN A 45 -0.93 -2.15 11.26
CA ASN A 45 -0.90 -3.32 12.13
C ASN A 45 0.38 -4.14 11.98
N PHE A 46 1.11 -3.99 10.89
CA PHE A 46 2.42 -4.64 10.68
C PHE A 46 3.57 -3.71 11.02
N ARG A 47 3.41 -2.41 10.76
CA ARG A 47 4.49 -1.43 10.92
C ARG A 47 4.73 -1.05 12.38
N TYR A 48 3.71 -1.12 13.22
CA TYR A 48 3.79 -0.63 14.60
C TYR A 48 3.44 -1.72 15.57
N LYS A 49 4.13 -1.71 16.71
CA LYS A 49 3.82 -2.56 17.87
C LYS A 49 2.68 -1.93 18.69
N GLU A 50 2.20 -2.66 19.68
CA GLU A 50 1.11 -2.18 20.55
C GLU A 50 1.45 -0.87 21.26
N ASP A 51 2.74 -0.67 21.59
CA ASP A 51 3.20 0.54 22.26
C ASP A 51 3.41 1.73 21.31
N GLY A 52 3.15 1.55 20.01
CA GLY A 52 3.30 2.57 18.99
C GLY A 52 4.67 2.67 18.36
N SER A 53 5.64 1.89 18.84
CA SER A 53 6.98 1.88 18.24
C SER A 53 6.98 1.08 16.96
N GLU A 54 7.94 1.38 16.07
CA GLU A 54 8.07 0.66 14.80
C GLU A 54 8.52 -0.78 15.01
N ASN A 55 7.92 -1.70 14.25
CA ASN A 55 8.35 -3.08 14.20
C ASN A 55 9.55 -3.19 13.26
N PRO A 56 10.75 -3.51 13.77
CA PRO A 56 11.94 -3.54 12.91
C PRO A 56 11.95 -4.68 11.89
N ASP A 57 11.08 -5.66 12.07
CA ASP A 57 11.01 -6.81 11.15
C ASP A 57 10.16 -6.53 9.92
N PHE A 58 9.37 -5.46 9.91
CA PHE A 58 8.54 -5.14 8.75
C PHE A 58 9.35 -4.42 7.69
N VAL A 59 9.20 -4.86 6.43
CA VAL A 59 10.05 -4.41 5.33
C VAL A 59 10.04 -2.89 5.13
N LEU A 60 8.88 -2.24 5.22
CA LEU A 60 8.80 -0.79 4.98
C LEU A 60 9.37 0.05 6.14
N ASN A 61 9.74 -0.58 7.25
CA ASN A 61 10.43 0.07 8.35
C ASN A 61 11.96 -0.07 8.26
N GLN A 62 12.44 -0.78 7.25
CA GLN A 62 13.87 -1.06 7.06
C GLN A 62 14.42 -0.20 5.94
N GLU A 63 15.67 0.27 6.10
CA GLU A 63 16.36 0.93 5.01
C GLU A 63 16.84 -0.12 4.00
N PRO A 64 16.77 0.14 2.68
CA PRO A 64 16.35 1.39 2.04
C PRO A 64 14.84 1.48 1.77
N TYR A 65 14.04 0.54 2.26
CA TYR A 65 12.66 0.34 1.85
C TYR A 65 11.69 1.39 2.39
N ARG A 66 12.10 2.21 3.35
CA ARG A 66 11.29 3.35 3.81
C ARG A 66 10.95 4.32 2.67
N LYS A 67 11.77 4.33 1.62
CA LYS A 67 11.60 5.21 0.46
C LYS A 67 11.14 4.44 -0.76
N ALA A 68 10.56 3.26 -0.58
CA ALA A 68 10.08 2.45 -1.69
C ALA A 68 9.00 3.17 -2.50
N GLU A 69 9.09 3.06 -3.81
CA GLU A 69 8.09 3.56 -4.75
C GLU A 69 7.35 2.43 -5.44
N VAL A 70 7.86 1.21 -5.35
CA VAL A 70 7.25 0.01 -5.91
C VAL A 70 7.13 -1.03 -4.81
N LEU A 71 5.96 -1.67 -4.73
CA LEU A 71 5.71 -2.76 -3.81
C LEU A 71 5.52 -4.04 -4.61
N ILE A 72 6.21 -5.11 -4.22
CA ILE A 72 6.10 -6.41 -4.87
C ILE A 72 5.44 -7.38 -3.89
N ALA A 73 4.26 -7.88 -4.25
CA ALA A 73 3.46 -8.74 -3.38
C ALA A 73 3.09 -10.04 -4.08
N PHE A 74 2.42 -10.94 -3.37
CA PHE A 74 1.93 -12.20 -3.91
C PHE A 74 0.48 -12.04 -4.39
N GLU A 75 -0.19 -13.15 -4.72
CA GLU A 75 -1.49 -13.15 -5.38
C GLU A 75 -2.61 -12.53 -4.52
N ASN A 76 -3.68 -12.13 -5.19
CA ASN A 76 -4.93 -11.62 -4.60
C ASN A 76 -4.72 -10.39 -3.71
N PHE A 77 -3.90 -9.46 -4.18
CA PHE A 77 -3.61 -8.22 -3.45
C PHE A 77 -4.83 -7.30 -3.48
N GLY A 78 -5.15 -6.74 -2.33
CA GLY A 78 -6.26 -5.78 -2.21
C GLY A 78 -7.63 -6.41 -2.03
N CYS A 79 -7.69 -7.68 -1.63
CA CYS A 79 -8.97 -8.36 -1.37
C CYS A 79 -9.69 -7.73 -0.17
N GLY A 80 -10.94 -8.16 0.06
CA GLY A 80 -11.74 -7.66 1.16
C GLY A 80 -12.62 -6.48 0.75
N SER A 81 -12.95 -5.64 1.72
CA SER A 81 -13.86 -4.51 1.52
C SER A 81 -13.30 -3.48 0.55
N SER A 82 -14.17 -2.91 -0.27
CA SER A 82 -13.79 -1.83 -1.19
C SER A 82 -13.49 -0.55 -0.41
N ARG A 83 -12.26 -0.04 -0.52
CA ARG A 83 -11.85 1.20 0.14
C ARG A 83 -10.89 1.97 -0.76
N GLU A 84 -11.28 3.18 -1.14
CA GLU A 84 -10.37 4.08 -1.86
C GLU A 84 -9.22 4.56 -0.96
N HIS A 85 -9.40 4.49 0.35
CA HIS A 85 -8.34 4.85 1.31
C HIS A 85 -7.08 4.00 1.14
N ALA A 86 -7.22 2.75 0.66
CA ALA A 86 -6.06 1.89 0.46
C ALA A 86 -5.10 2.44 -0.60
N PRO A 87 -5.54 2.80 -1.82
CA PRO A 87 -4.67 3.49 -2.77
C PRO A 87 -4.16 4.83 -2.25
N TRP A 88 -4.98 5.59 -1.53
CA TRP A 88 -4.54 6.88 -0.97
C TRP A 88 -3.40 6.70 0.02
N ALA A 89 -3.47 5.67 0.87
CA ALA A 89 -2.40 5.38 1.84
C ALA A 89 -1.11 4.99 1.13
N LEU A 90 -1.20 4.16 0.09
CA LEU A 90 -0.04 3.77 -0.71
C LEU A 90 0.64 5.00 -1.32
N LEU A 91 -0.15 5.87 -1.96
CA LEU A 91 0.39 7.08 -2.61
C LEU A 91 1.00 8.04 -1.58
N ASP A 92 0.34 8.25 -0.47
CA ASP A 92 0.83 9.18 0.55
C ASP A 92 2.13 8.69 1.19
N PHE A 93 2.30 7.38 1.30
CA PHE A 93 3.56 6.79 1.75
C PHE A 93 4.67 6.99 0.71
N GLY A 94 4.32 7.01 -0.57
CA GLY A 94 5.27 7.17 -1.67
C GLY A 94 5.26 6.01 -2.66
N ILE A 95 4.37 5.04 -2.50
CA ILE A 95 4.28 3.88 -3.39
C ILE A 95 3.39 4.24 -4.57
N ARG A 96 3.96 4.17 -5.77
CA ARG A 96 3.28 4.54 -7.02
C ARG A 96 2.92 3.33 -7.87
N CYS A 97 3.48 2.17 -7.57
CA CYS A 97 3.27 0.95 -8.36
C CYS A 97 3.23 -0.25 -7.43
N VAL A 98 2.30 -1.16 -7.66
CA VAL A 98 2.25 -2.45 -6.99
C VAL A 98 2.34 -3.55 -8.04
N ILE A 99 3.27 -4.47 -7.86
CA ILE A 99 3.45 -5.63 -8.74
C ILE A 99 3.00 -6.87 -7.98
N ALA A 100 2.07 -7.61 -8.55
CA ALA A 100 1.57 -8.86 -7.96
C ALA A 100 1.06 -9.78 -9.07
N PRO A 101 1.06 -11.11 -8.86
CA PRO A 101 0.54 -12.03 -9.87
C PRO A 101 -0.93 -11.76 -10.21
N ASP A 102 -1.70 -11.25 -9.23
CA ASP A 102 -3.09 -10.91 -9.47
C ASP A 102 -3.61 -9.99 -8.37
N PHE A 103 -4.71 -9.30 -8.65
CA PHE A 103 -5.34 -8.30 -7.77
C PHE A 103 -6.83 -8.58 -7.66
N ALA A 104 -7.43 -8.21 -6.53
CA ALA A 104 -8.88 -8.10 -6.45
C ALA A 104 -9.36 -7.01 -7.41
N ASP A 105 -10.46 -7.27 -8.12
CA ASP A 105 -10.91 -6.40 -9.23
C ASP A 105 -11.21 -4.97 -8.79
N ILE A 106 -11.91 -4.81 -7.67
CA ILE A 106 -12.29 -3.48 -7.19
C ILE A 106 -11.04 -2.69 -6.79
N PHE A 107 -10.11 -3.33 -6.11
CA PHE A 107 -8.86 -2.69 -5.72
C PHE A 107 -8.04 -2.27 -6.95
N HIS A 108 -7.96 -3.15 -7.95
CA HIS A 108 -7.26 -2.85 -9.21
C HIS A 108 -7.81 -1.60 -9.88
N ASN A 109 -9.15 -1.51 -9.97
CA ASN A 109 -9.80 -0.35 -10.57
C ASN A 109 -9.59 0.92 -9.73
N ASN A 110 -9.66 0.82 -8.41
CA ASN A 110 -9.43 1.96 -7.53
C ASN A 110 -7.99 2.47 -7.61
N CYS A 111 -7.02 1.58 -7.80
CA CYS A 111 -5.64 1.98 -8.02
C CYS A 111 -5.49 2.84 -9.27
N PHE A 112 -6.05 2.40 -10.39
CA PHE A 112 -6.02 3.18 -11.63
C PHE A 112 -6.64 4.56 -11.44
N LYS A 113 -7.81 4.62 -10.81
CA LYS A 113 -8.53 5.88 -10.59
C LYS A 113 -7.72 6.86 -9.74
N ASN A 114 -6.89 6.37 -8.84
CA ASN A 114 -6.20 7.20 -7.87
C ASN A 114 -4.70 7.35 -8.14
N GLY A 115 -4.20 6.82 -9.25
CA GLY A 115 -2.82 7.07 -9.66
C GLY A 115 -1.79 6.06 -9.15
N VAL A 116 -2.21 4.95 -8.58
CA VAL A 116 -1.33 3.81 -8.30
C VAL A 116 -1.40 2.85 -9.47
N LEU A 117 -0.26 2.48 -10.04
CA LEU A 117 -0.20 1.57 -11.18
C LEU A 117 -0.17 0.11 -10.70
N PRO A 118 -1.22 -0.69 -10.92
CA PRO A 118 -1.18 -2.12 -10.62
C PRO A 118 -0.62 -2.88 -11.82
N VAL A 119 0.39 -3.72 -11.59
CA VAL A 119 1.08 -4.49 -12.63
C VAL A 119 1.03 -5.97 -12.27
N ARG A 120 0.52 -6.77 -13.20
CA ARG A 120 0.56 -8.23 -13.08
C ARG A 120 1.83 -8.82 -13.64
#